data_316367a0dcd5df862e6a7aac18133059
#
_entry.id   316367a0dcd5df862e6a7aac18133059
#
_cell.length_a   1.000
_cell.length_b   1.000
_cell.length_c   1.000
_cell.angle_alpha   90.00
_cell.angle_beta   90.00
_cell.angle_gamma   90.00
#
_symmetry.space_group_name_H-M   'P 1'
#
loop_
_entity.id
_entity.type
_entity.pdbx_description
1 polymer ?
#
loop_
_entity_poly.entity_id
_entity_poly.type
_entity_poly.pdbx_seq_one_letter_code
_entity_poly.pdbx_strand_id
1 'polypeptide(L)'
;TAKTKLVTLITDGVNNAGDIDPVTVATAAEALDIKVYTIGVGKRGRFAVPQLGPFGSGVTMQESALDEETLQEIAAITNAKFYRATDKDGLRDIYDEINALEKSEVEVKVFTSFDELAVWLLIPALGLFLSELVLSHTLFRKIP
;
A
#
# COMPACT_ATOMS: atom_id res chain seq x y z
N THR A 1 8.65 11.67 -1.96
CA THR A 1 8.00 11.06 -3.14
C THR A 1 7.78 9.59 -2.84
N ALA A 2 6.52 9.10 -2.89
CA ALA A 2 6.23 7.67 -2.75
C ALA A 2 7.00 6.91 -3.84
N LYS A 3 7.78 5.89 -3.43
CA LYS A 3 8.61 5.10 -4.37
C LYS A 3 7.78 4.12 -5.18
N THR A 4 6.67 3.63 -4.65
CA THR A 4 5.80 2.66 -5.31
C THR A 4 4.38 3.20 -5.32
N LYS A 5 3.74 3.13 -6.48
CA LYS A 5 2.33 3.45 -6.67
C LYS A 5 1.60 2.15 -6.96
N LEU A 6 0.59 1.82 -6.18
CA LEU A 6 -0.22 0.64 -6.40
C LEU A 6 -1.72 0.96 -6.38
N VAL A 7 -2.46 0.20 -7.16
CA VAL A 7 -3.92 0.20 -7.20
C VAL A 7 -4.39 -1.23 -6.99
N THR A 8 -5.44 -1.43 -6.22
CA THR A 8 -6.11 -2.73 -6.10
C THR A 8 -7.49 -2.63 -6.72
N LEU A 9 -7.70 -3.38 -7.80
CA LEU A 9 -8.99 -3.50 -8.48
C LEU A 9 -9.72 -4.74 -7.95
N ILE A 10 -10.89 -4.55 -7.36
CA ILE A 10 -11.74 -5.64 -6.88
C ILE A 10 -13.03 -5.65 -7.68
N THR A 11 -13.39 -6.81 -8.20
CA THR A 11 -14.63 -7.00 -8.97
C THR A 11 -15.22 -8.37 -8.73
N ASP A 12 -16.53 -8.47 -8.84
CA ASP A 12 -17.31 -9.73 -8.78
C ASP A 12 -18.00 -10.06 -10.11
N GLY A 13 -17.74 -9.30 -11.16
CA GLY A 13 -18.42 -9.42 -12.44
C GLY A 13 -17.55 -9.14 -13.67
N VAL A 14 -18.19 -8.92 -14.78
CA VAL A 14 -17.61 -8.50 -16.05
C VAL A 14 -17.70 -6.99 -16.23
N ASN A 15 -16.80 -6.43 -17.01
CA ASN A 15 -16.89 -5.05 -17.43
C ASN A 15 -17.99 -4.89 -18.49
N ASN A 16 -19.15 -4.41 -18.07
CA ASN A 16 -20.33 -4.22 -18.95
C ASN A 16 -20.56 -2.75 -19.34
N ALA A 17 -19.81 -1.82 -18.75
CA ALA A 17 -20.01 -0.40 -18.94
C ALA A 17 -18.68 0.32 -18.92
N GLY A 18 -18.47 1.20 -19.85
CA GLY A 18 -17.28 2.04 -19.95
C GLY A 18 -16.93 2.32 -21.41
N ASP A 19 -16.50 3.55 -21.68
CA ASP A 19 -16.08 3.99 -23.02
C ASP A 19 -14.62 3.58 -23.30
N ILE A 20 -13.88 3.13 -22.28
CA ILE A 20 -12.46 2.80 -22.40
C ILE A 20 -12.25 1.34 -22.02
N ASP A 21 -11.52 0.64 -22.89
CA ASP A 21 -11.11 -0.73 -22.65
C ASP A 21 -10.16 -0.86 -21.45
N PRO A 22 -10.41 -1.79 -20.50
CA PRO A 22 -9.59 -1.98 -19.31
C PRO A 22 -8.11 -2.27 -19.59
N VAL A 23 -7.80 -2.99 -20.65
CA VAL A 23 -6.43 -3.33 -21.06
C VAL A 23 -5.68 -2.07 -21.51
N THR A 24 -6.38 -1.16 -22.21
CA THR A 24 -5.83 0.14 -22.59
C THR A 24 -5.49 0.98 -21.35
N VAL A 25 -6.34 0.97 -20.33
CA VAL A 25 -6.08 1.67 -19.05
C VAL A 25 -4.89 1.05 -18.32
N ALA A 26 -4.76 -0.29 -18.33
CA ALA A 26 -3.62 -0.98 -17.73
C ALA A 26 -2.29 -0.59 -18.38
N THR A 27 -2.26 -0.45 -19.70
CA THR A 27 -1.07 0.03 -20.44
C THR A 27 -0.70 1.47 -20.04
N ALA A 28 -1.69 2.34 -19.84
CA ALA A 28 -1.45 3.69 -19.34
C ALA A 28 -0.94 3.69 -17.89
N ALA A 29 -1.42 2.79 -17.05
CA ALA A 29 -0.96 2.63 -15.67
C ALA A 29 0.51 2.15 -15.62
N GLU A 30 0.88 1.18 -16.46
CA GLU A 30 2.26 0.70 -16.61
C GLU A 30 3.21 1.83 -17.01
N ALA A 31 2.83 2.66 -17.99
CA ALA A 31 3.63 3.81 -18.40
C ALA A 31 3.84 4.87 -17.29
N LEU A 32 3.00 4.88 -16.26
CA LEU A 32 3.10 5.75 -15.08
C LEU A 32 3.78 5.06 -13.87
N ASP A 33 4.29 3.85 -14.07
CA ASP A 33 4.87 3.00 -13.01
C ASP A 33 3.86 2.76 -11.87
N ILE A 34 2.63 2.41 -12.24
CA ILE A 34 1.55 2.07 -11.32
C ILE A 34 1.26 0.57 -11.44
N LYS A 35 1.47 -0.18 -10.37
CA LYS A 35 1.10 -1.59 -10.29
C LYS A 35 -0.41 -1.73 -10.02
N VAL A 36 -1.10 -2.58 -10.78
CA VAL A 36 -2.53 -2.83 -10.62
C VAL A 36 -2.77 -4.29 -10.22
N TYR A 37 -2.92 -4.54 -8.93
CA TYR A 37 -3.34 -5.83 -8.40
C TYR A 37 -4.82 -6.03 -8.65
N THR A 38 -5.18 -7.16 -9.25
CA THR A 38 -6.58 -7.46 -9.56
C THR A 38 -7.09 -8.60 -8.67
N ILE A 39 -8.27 -8.43 -8.09
CA ILE A 39 -8.90 -9.41 -7.20
C ILE A 39 -10.30 -9.71 -7.71
N GLY A 40 -10.50 -10.93 -8.21
CA GLY A 40 -11.83 -11.43 -8.57
C GLY A 40 -12.51 -12.02 -7.33
N VAL A 41 -13.70 -11.52 -6.98
CA VAL A 41 -14.46 -12.04 -5.85
C VAL A 41 -15.60 -12.93 -6.35
N GLY A 42 -15.68 -14.15 -5.82
CA GLY A 42 -16.80 -15.04 -6.11
C GLY A 42 -16.37 -16.48 -6.35
N LYS A 43 -17.34 -17.37 -6.30
CA LYS A 43 -17.15 -18.81 -6.55
C LYS A 43 -17.21 -19.11 -8.04
N ARG A 44 -16.40 -20.05 -8.51
CA ARG A 44 -16.55 -20.61 -9.86
C ARG A 44 -17.75 -21.50 -9.93
N GLY A 45 -18.46 -21.46 -11.04
CA GLY A 45 -19.53 -22.40 -11.35
C GLY A 45 -20.88 -21.76 -11.55
N ARG A 46 -21.88 -22.63 -11.63
CA ARG A 46 -23.27 -22.25 -11.81
C ARG A 46 -23.98 -22.18 -10.47
N PHE A 47 -24.67 -21.10 -10.21
CA PHE A 47 -25.50 -20.95 -9.00
C PHE A 47 -26.96 -20.91 -9.37
N ALA A 48 -27.78 -21.47 -8.49
CA ALA A 48 -29.21 -21.37 -8.56
C ALA A 48 -29.67 -19.99 -8.10
N VAL A 49 -30.11 -19.14 -9.02
CA VAL A 49 -30.67 -17.81 -8.70
C VAL A 49 -32.19 -17.88 -8.75
N PRO A 50 -32.90 -17.51 -7.68
CA PRO A 50 -34.34 -17.40 -7.70
C PRO A 50 -34.80 -16.36 -8.71
N GLN A 51 -35.65 -16.72 -9.64
CA GLN A 51 -36.24 -15.81 -10.62
C GLN A 51 -37.76 -15.74 -10.40
N LEU A 52 -38.28 -14.55 -10.21
CA LEU A 52 -39.72 -14.29 -10.18
C LEU A 52 -40.18 -14.10 -11.62
N GLY A 53 -40.96 -15.05 -12.09
CA GLY A 53 -41.61 -14.98 -13.42
C GLY A 53 -43.10 -14.75 -13.29
N PRO A 54 -43.77 -14.43 -14.40
CA PRO A 54 -45.23 -14.19 -14.41
C PRO A 54 -46.06 -15.43 -14.01
N PHE A 55 -45.48 -16.60 -13.97
CA PHE A 55 -46.15 -17.87 -13.60
C PHE A 55 -45.62 -18.47 -12.27
N GLY A 56 -44.94 -17.68 -11.42
CA GLY A 56 -44.43 -18.11 -10.14
C GLY A 56 -42.91 -18.00 -10.00
N SER A 57 -42.41 -18.44 -8.84
CA SER A 57 -40.95 -18.46 -8.58
C SER A 57 -40.30 -19.68 -9.24
N GLY A 58 -39.33 -19.41 -10.12
CA GLY A 58 -38.47 -20.43 -10.73
C GLY A 58 -37.05 -20.32 -10.22
N VAL A 59 -36.20 -21.27 -10.56
CA VAL A 59 -34.77 -21.23 -10.30
C VAL A 59 -34.04 -21.27 -11.64
N THR A 60 -33.23 -20.27 -11.91
CA THR A 60 -32.36 -20.25 -13.09
C THR A 60 -30.90 -20.50 -12.66
N MET A 61 -30.21 -21.35 -13.42
CA MET A 61 -28.77 -21.58 -13.21
C MET A 61 -28.01 -20.48 -13.92
N GLN A 62 -27.38 -19.61 -13.14
CA GLN A 62 -26.51 -18.54 -13.65
C GLN A 62 -25.05 -18.93 -13.47
N GLU A 63 -24.27 -18.77 -14.51
CA GLU A 63 -22.81 -18.95 -14.45
C GLU A 63 -22.13 -17.73 -13.86
N SER A 64 -21.01 -17.96 -13.17
CA SER A 64 -20.18 -16.85 -12.67
C SER A 64 -19.78 -15.95 -13.83
N ALA A 65 -20.12 -14.69 -13.73
CA ALA A 65 -19.83 -13.69 -14.76
C ALA A 65 -18.45 -13.03 -14.60
N LEU A 66 -17.56 -13.60 -13.77
CA LEU A 66 -16.24 -13.01 -13.54
C LEU A 66 -15.33 -13.24 -14.75
N ASP A 67 -14.85 -12.15 -15.34
CA ASP A 67 -13.89 -12.16 -16.43
C ASP A 67 -12.45 -12.24 -15.89
N GLU A 68 -12.03 -13.47 -15.58
CA GLU A 68 -10.69 -13.72 -15.04
C GLU A 68 -9.59 -13.44 -16.06
N GLU A 69 -9.84 -13.62 -17.34
CA GLU A 69 -8.86 -13.45 -18.41
C GLU A 69 -8.42 -11.99 -18.50
N THR A 70 -9.39 -11.07 -18.57
CA THR A 70 -9.11 -9.62 -18.57
C THR A 70 -8.42 -9.18 -17.29
N LEU A 71 -8.80 -9.71 -16.12
CA LEU A 71 -8.16 -9.37 -14.84
C LEU A 71 -6.72 -9.85 -14.75
N GLN A 72 -6.43 -11.03 -15.28
CA GLN A 72 -5.05 -11.55 -15.36
C GLN A 72 -4.20 -10.73 -16.32
N GLU A 73 -4.75 -10.31 -17.45
CA GLU A 73 -4.06 -9.49 -18.43
C GLU A 73 -3.69 -8.11 -17.87
N ILE A 74 -4.63 -7.44 -17.18
CA ILE A 74 -4.39 -6.16 -16.50
C ILE A 74 -3.24 -6.28 -15.49
N ALA A 75 -3.27 -7.32 -14.65
CA ALA A 75 -2.23 -7.55 -13.66
C ALA A 75 -0.86 -7.82 -14.31
N ALA A 76 -0.83 -8.63 -15.37
CA ALA A 76 0.39 -8.97 -16.09
C ALA A 76 1.04 -7.74 -16.75
N ILE A 77 0.25 -6.88 -17.42
CA ILE A 77 0.74 -5.65 -18.06
C ILE A 77 1.42 -4.74 -17.03
N THR A 78 0.84 -4.61 -15.84
CA THR A 78 1.34 -3.70 -14.79
C THR A 78 2.36 -4.33 -13.83
N ASN A 79 2.91 -5.51 -14.16
CA ASN A 79 3.84 -6.27 -13.33
C ASN A 79 3.30 -6.55 -11.92
N ALA A 80 2.00 -6.78 -11.81
CA ALA A 80 1.31 -7.15 -10.58
C ALA A 80 0.74 -8.58 -10.67
N LYS A 81 -0.06 -9.00 -9.68
CA LYS A 81 -0.67 -10.33 -9.63
C LYS A 81 -2.18 -10.26 -9.62
N PHE A 82 -2.79 -11.26 -10.25
CA PHE A 82 -4.22 -11.56 -10.10
C PHE A 82 -4.44 -12.51 -8.93
N TYR A 83 -5.48 -12.24 -8.16
CA TYR A 83 -5.94 -13.08 -7.06
C TYR A 83 -7.43 -13.40 -7.20
N ARG A 84 -7.84 -14.52 -6.59
CA ARG A 84 -9.24 -14.86 -6.46
C ARG A 84 -9.62 -15.06 -5.00
N ALA A 85 -10.60 -14.30 -4.53
CA ALA A 85 -11.18 -14.43 -3.21
C ALA A 85 -12.54 -15.15 -3.29
N THR A 86 -12.73 -16.20 -2.52
CA THR A 86 -14.00 -16.93 -2.44
C THR A 86 -14.82 -16.56 -1.20
N ASP A 87 -14.18 -15.97 -0.22
CA ASP A 87 -14.73 -15.55 1.07
C ASP A 87 -13.94 -14.39 1.69
N LYS A 88 -14.36 -13.96 2.87
CA LYS A 88 -13.73 -12.82 3.57
C LYS A 88 -12.32 -13.12 4.07
N ASP A 89 -12.08 -14.34 4.52
CA ASP A 89 -10.79 -14.73 5.06
C ASP A 89 -9.75 -14.81 3.94
N GLY A 90 -10.11 -15.41 2.81
CA GLY A 90 -9.28 -15.41 1.60
C GLY A 90 -8.98 -14.00 1.08
N LEU A 91 -9.93 -13.08 1.15
CA LEU A 91 -9.68 -11.69 0.77
C LEU A 91 -8.68 -11.01 1.72
N ARG A 92 -8.77 -11.29 3.01
CA ARG A 92 -7.84 -10.76 4.00
C ARG A 92 -6.41 -11.27 3.78
N ASP A 93 -6.26 -12.57 3.55
CA ASP A 93 -4.96 -13.20 3.28
C ASP A 93 -4.31 -12.60 2.02
N ILE A 94 -5.10 -12.32 0.98
CA ILE A 94 -4.63 -11.64 -0.25
C ILE A 94 -4.10 -10.24 0.07
N TYR A 95 -4.81 -9.46 0.88
CA TYR A 95 -4.33 -8.14 1.28
C TYR A 95 -3.04 -8.20 2.09
N ASP A 96 -2.92 -9.16 2.99
CA ASP A 96 -1.71 -9.36 3.78
C ASP A 96 -0.53 -9.77 2.89
N GLU A 97 -0.76 -10.61 1.85
CA GLU A 97 0.26 -10.96 0.87
C GLU A 97 0.69 -9.75 0.03
N ILE A 98 -0.24 -8.97 -0.52
CA ILE A 98 0.07 -7.75 -1.29
C ILE A 98 0.88 -6.78 -0.44
N ASN A 99 0.47 -6.56 0.80
CA ASN A 99 1.15 -5.69 1.74
C ASN A 99 2.58 -6.19 2.07
N ALA A 100 2.77 -7.49 2.18
CA ALA A 100 4.10 -8.07 2.40
C ALA A 100 5.01 -7.91 1.18
N LEU A 101 4.49 -8.12 -0.04
CA LEU A 101 5.23 -7.96 -1.29
C LEU A 101 5.70 -6.51 -1.48
N GLU A 102 4.81 -5.56 -1.28
CA GLU A 102 5.11 -4.14 -1.50
C GLU A 102 5.96 -3.54 -0.36
N LYS A 103 5.86 -4.05 0.86
CA LYS A 103 6.76 -3.65 1.96
C LYS A 103 8.19 -4.11 1.75
N SER A 104 8.42 -5.22 1.09
CA SER A 104 9.78 -5.72 0.81
C SER A 104 10.55 -4.83 -0.16
N GLU A 105 9.87 -4.04 -1.00
CA GLU A 105 10.49 -3.08 -1.91
C GLU A 105 10.75 -1.71 -1.25
N VAL A 106 10.11 -1.44 -0.13
CA VAL A 106 10.34 -0.23 0.67
C VAL A 106 11.36 -0.53 1.76
N GLU A 107 12.63 -0.68 1.42
CA GLU A 107 13.68 -0.35 2.37
C GLU A 107 13.53 1.15 2.70
N VAL A 108 12.79 1.44 3.76
CA VAL A 108 12.77 2.77 4.34
C VAL A 108 14.15 3.00 4.94
N LYS A 109 15.08 3.50 4.12
CA LYS A 109 16.24 4.19 4.65
C LYS A 109 15.71 5.48 5.31
N VAL A 110 15.24 5.34 6.54
CA VAL A 110 15.04 6.49 7.41
C VAL A 110 16.43 7.03 7.70
N PHE A 111 16.90 7.93 6.84
CA PHE A 111 18.01 8.81 7.20
C PHE A 111 17.47 9.77 8.27
N THR A 112 17.48 9.32 9.50
CA THR A 112 17.35 10.22 10.64
C THR A 112 18.69 10.96 10.74
N SER A 113 18.82 12.04 9.96
CA SER A 113 19.90 12.99 10.13
C SER A 113 19.58 13.77 11.41
N PHE A 114 20.02 13.23 12.53
CA PHE A 114 20.11 14.01 13.75
C PHE A 114 21.38 14.85 13.61
N ASP A 115 21.24 16.07 13.14
CA ASP A 115 22.27 17.07 13.37
C ASP A 115 22.31 17.29 14.88
N GLU A 116 23.28 16.67 15.54
CA GLU A 116 23.51 16.83 16.99
C GLU A 116 24.03 18.24 17.28
N LEU A 117 23.15 19.22 17.21
CA LEU A 117 23.39 20.60 17.68
C LEU A 117 23.78 20.63 19.17
N ALA A 118 23.50 19.56 19.92
CA ALA A 118 23.81 19.42 21.32
C ALA A 118 25.32 19.54 21.58
N VAL A 119 26.18 19.00 20.73
CA VAL A 119 27.63 19.07 20.87
C VAL A 119 28.14 20.53 20.72
N TRP A 120 27.56 21.28 19.78
CA TRP A 120 27.90 22.68 19.56
C TRP A 120 27.48 23.60 20.71
N LEU A 121 26.45 23.24 21.47
CA LEU A 121 26.01 23.94 22.67
C LEU A 121 26.80 23.49 23.92
N LEU A 122 27.20 22.24 24.01
CA LEU A 122 27.95 21.68 25.15
C LEU A 122 29.37 22.27 25.26
N ILE A 123 30.06 22.47 24.13
CA ILE A 123 31.43 22.99 24.11
C ILE A 123 31.51 24.40 24.73
N PRO A 124 30.72 25.42 24.31
CA PRO A 124 30.75 26.74 24.93
C PRO A 124 30.22 26.70 26.36
N ALA A 125 29.23 25.88 26.69
CA ALA A 125 28.76 25.77 28.08
C ALA A 125 29.83 25.22 29.01
N LEU A 126 30.61 24.23 28.59
CA LEU A 126 31.74 23.71 29.35
C LEU A 126 32.85 24.72 29.49
N GLY A 127 33.13 25.52 28.44
CA GLY A 127 34.09 26.61 28.48
C GLY A 127 33.73 27.71 29.49
N LEU A 128 32.45 28.09 29.54
CA LEU A 128 31.94 29.06 30.52
C LEU A 128 32.05 28.52 31.95
N PHE A 129 31.71 27.25 32.16
CA PHE A 129 31.81 26.62 33.49
C PHE A 129 33.25 26.56 33.99
N LEU A 130 34.19 26.19 33.13
CA LEU A 130 35.61 26.16 33.48
C LEU A 130 36.16 27.57 33.75
N SER A 131 35.73 28.58 32.99
CA SER A 131 36.13 29.96 33.22
C SER A 131 35.63 30.52 34.57
N GLU A 132 34.41 30.17 34.96
CA GLU A 132 33.87 30.52 36.29
C GLU A 132 34.70 29.90 37.43
N LEU A 133 35.04 28.62 37.29
CA LEU A 133 35.89 27.91 38.26
C LEU A 133 37.27 28.62 38.43
N VAL A 134 37.91 29.01 37.35
CA VAL A 134 39.19 29.66 37.36
C VAL A 134 39.09 31.07 37.98
N LEU A 135 38.08 31.85 37.57
CA LEU A 135 37.86 33.20 38.10
C LEU A 135 37.53 33.19 39.61
N SER A 136 36.69 32.23 40.04
CA SER A 136 36.34 32.13 41.47
C SER A 136 37.52 31.76 42.35
N HIS A 137 38.48 30.98 41.85
CA HIS A 137 39.66 30.55 42.61
C HIS A 137 40.86 31.52 42.51
N THR A 138 40.91 32.35 41.47
CA THR A 138 42.03 33.27 41.25
C THR A 138 41.71 34.72 41.59
N LEU A 139 40.68 35.30 40.94
CA LEU A 139 40.38 36.75 41.05
C LEU A 139 39.38 37.09 42.16
N PHE A 140 38.45 36.20 42.47
CA PHE A 140 37.42 36.43 43.49
C PHE A 140 37.66 35.64 44.78
N ARG A 141 38.87 35.16 45.02
CA ARG A 141 39.24 34.55 46.29
C ARG A 141 39.16 35.59 47.40
N LYS A 142 38.07 35.66 48.16
CA LYS A 142 37.98 36.44 49.39
C LYS A 142 38.99 35.86 50.38
N ILE A 143 40.06 36.59 50.60
CA ILE A 143 40.95 36.37 51.73
C ILE A 143 40.17 36.77 52.97
N PRO A 144 40.07 35.93 54.02
CA PRO A 144 39.41 36.32 55.28
C PRO A 144 40.16 37.39 56.03
#